data_1e6d4689f2dfa1801b78f0b67fd314ea
#
_entry.id   1e6d4689f2dfa1801b78f0b67fd314ea
#
_cell.length_a   1.000
_cell.length_b   1.000
_cell.length_c   1.000
_cell.angle_alpha   90.00
_cell.angle_beta   90.00
_cell.angle_gamma   90.00
#
_symmetry.space_group_name_H-M   'P 1'
#
loop_
_entity.id
_entity.type
_entity.pdbx_description
1 polymer ?
#
loop_
_entity_poly.entity_id
_entity_poly.type
_entity_poly.pdbx_seq_one_letter_code
_entity_poly.pdbx_strand_id
1 'polypeptide(L)'
;MLNTVVNPMLNLLGGGGNKGNQLIQTGGAFNSLAGTLTPLFVGVLIGTVTDKTAMGDVAPLLFIAMGVLAVAFVIILFVDIPEPHLKKKEAAVAKVKDKYSAWSFRHFVLGAIAIALYVGVETGIPGTLNLWLSDPVKGLGREGAAAVAGGVAAFYWLLMLVGRLISSAISGKVSSKTQLTVCAGVAICFVLLAMFLPSSVQASCPAYANGAFSMEVVPVSAFLLVLCGLCTSVMWGGIFNLAVEGLGKYTAAASGIFMMLVFGGGVLPLIQNGVADIAGFAISYIVPLAGLAYILFYGLIGCKNVNKDIPVED
;
A
#
# COMPACT_ATOMS: atom_id res chain seq x y z
N MET A 1 7.33 3.62 12.55
CA MET A 1 7.59 4.94 13.13
C MET A 1 7.88 6.02 12.09
N LEU A 2 8.84 5.87 11.16
CA LEU A 2 9.13 6.91 10.14
C LEU A 2 7.90 7.34 9.34
N ASN A 3 7.06 6.43 8.86
CA ASN A 3 5.85 6.75 8.11
C ASN A 3 4.82 7.58 8.89
N THR A 4 4.82 7.49 10.23
CA THR A 4 3.92 8.28 11.09
C THR A 4 4.25 9.76 11.02
N VAL A 5 5.51 10.10 10.78
CA VAL A 5 6.01 11.48 10.68
C VAL A 5 6.04 11.94 9.22
N VAL A 6 6.54 11.10 8.31
CA VAL A 6 6.79 11.46 6.90
C VAL A 6 5.49 11.78 6.17
N ASN A 7 4.46 10.94 6.27
CA ASN A 7 3.22 11.16 5.51
C ASN A 7 2.48 12.45 5.91
N PRO A 8 2.26 12.77 7.21
CA PRO A 8 1.70 14.05 7.61
C PRO A 8 2.57 15.23 7.17
N MET A 9 3.90 15.10 7.32
CA MET A 9 4.84 16.14 6.92
C MET A 9 4.75 16.44 5.41
N LEU A 10 4.74 15.42 4.56
CA LEU A 10 4.59 15.57 3.11
C LEU A 10 3.24 16.23 2.77
N ASN A 11 2.15 15.85 3.45
CA ASN A 11 0.86 16.47 3.25
C ASN A 11 0.88 17.95 3.60
N LEU A 12 1.47 18.29 4.73
CA LEU A 12 1.56 19.68 5.23
C LEU A 12 2.47 20.56 4.36
N LEU A 13 3.63 20.04 3.95
CA LEU A 13 4.54 20.74 3.04
C LEU A 13 3.89 21.03 1.69
N GLY A 14 2.99 20.16 1.24
CA GLY A 14 2.16 20.37 0.05
C GLY A 14 1.00 21.34 0.26
N GLY A 15 0.76 21.80 1.47
CA GLY A 15 -0.40 22.65 1.81
C GLY A 15 -1.73 21.89 1.83
N GLY A 16 -1.70 20.56 1.96
CA GLY A 16 -2.88 19.69 1.92
C GLY A 16 -3.48 19.53 0.52
N GLY A 17 -4.68 18.98 0.43
CA GLY A 17 -5.42 18.80 -0.82
C GLY A 17 -4.64 18.08 -1.92
N ASN A 18 -4.77 18.52 -3.16
CA ASN A 18 -4.16 17.86 -4.32
C ASN A 18 -2.62 17.90 -4.30
N LYS A 19 -2.01 18.99 -3.86
CA LYS A 19 -0.54 19.11 -3.77
C LYS A 19 0.01 18.24 -2.64
N GLY A 20 -0.67 18.19 -1.50
CA GLY A 20 -0.33 17.27 -0.42
C GLY A 20 -0.38 15.81 -0.87
N ASN A 21 -1.44 15.42 -1.59
CA ASN A 21 -1.52 14.10 -2.20
C ASN A 21 -0.39 13.82 -3.18
N GLN A 22 -0.02 14.80 -4.02
CA GLN A 22 1.09 14.67 -4.96
C GLN A 22 2.40 14.32 -4.26
N LEU A 23 2.73 15.02 -3.17
CA LEU A 23 3.95 14.74 -2.40
C LEU A 23 3.91 13.38 -1.70
N ILE A 24 2.73 12.98 -1.15
CA ILE A 24 2.57 11.65 -0.56
C ILE A 24 2.78 10.55 -1.62
N GLN A 25 2.23 10.71 -2.82
CA GLN A 25 2.40 9.75 -3.91
C GLN A 25 3.85 9.68 -4.38
N THR A 26 4.56 10.82 -4.46
CA THR A 26 5.99 10.86 -4.78
C THR A 26 6.80 10.09 -3.73
N GLY A 27 6.59 10.36 -2.44
CA GLY A 27 7.24 9.62 -1.35
C GLY A 27 6.90 8.13 -1.37
N GLY A 28 5.63 7.80 -1.66
CA GLY A 28 5.17 6.43 -1.85
C GLY A 28 5.84 5.71 -3.03
N ALA A 29 6.18 6.43 -4.11
CA ALA A 29 6.90 5.87 -5.24
C ALA A 29 8.31 5.39 -4.84
N PHE A 30 9.04 6.16 -4.03
CA PHE A 30 10.33 5.71 -3.49
C PHE A 30 10.19 4.47 -2.60
N ASN A 31 9.13 4.38 -1.80
CA ASN A 31 8.85 3.18 -1.02
C ASN A 31 8.59 1.96 -1.91
N SER A 32 7.82 2.11 -3.00
CA SER A 32 7.58 1.03 -3.95
C SER A 32 8.83 0.64 -4.73
N LEU A 33 9.71 1.61 -5.04
CA LEU A 33 11.01 1.33 -5.65
C LEU A 33 11.86 0.44 -4.74
N ALA A 34 11.92 0.75 -3.45
CA ALA A 34 12.61 -0.12 -2.48
C ALA A 34 11.99 -1.52 -2.43
N GLY A 35 10.64 -1.61 -2.40
CA GLY A 35 9.92 -2.90 -2.44
C GLY A 35 10.21 -3.71 -3.72
N THR A 36 10.43 -3.06 -4.85
CA THR A 36 10.80 -3.71 -6.12
C THR A 36 12.26 -4.15 -6.14
N LEU A 37 13.17 -3.31 -5.63
CA LEU A 37 14.61 -3.59 -5.64
C LEU A 37 15.02 -4.65 -4.60
N THR A 38 14.33 -4.74 -3.47
CA THR A 38 14.68 -5.69 -2.40
C THR A 38 14.71 -7.14 -2.88
N PRO A 39 13.70 -7.69 -3.57
CA PRO A 39 13.77 -9.05 -4.12
C PRO A 39 14.90 -9.25 -5.12
N LEU A 40 15.24 -8.22 -5.91
CA LEU A 40 16.36 -8.27 -6.85
C LEU A 40 17.69 -8.40 -6.09
N PHE A 41 17.90 -7.60 -5.04
CA PHE A 41 19.11 -7.71 -4.21
C PHE A 41 19.18 -9.04 -3.47
N VAL A 42 18.05 -9.55 -2.97
CA VAL A 42 17.99 -10.89 -2.37
C VAL A 42 18.42 -11.95 -3.40
N GLY A 43 17.87 -11.91 -4.61
CA GLY A 43 18.21 -12.87 -5.67
C GLY A 43 19.68 -12.82 -6.08
N VAL A 44 20.28 -11.62 -6.13
CA VAL A 44 21.69 -11.44 -6.53
C VAL A 44 22.67 -11.79 -5.40
N LEU A 45 22.36 -11.43 -4.15
CA LEU A 45 23.28 -11.54 -3.02
C LEU A 45 23.16 -12.87 -2.28
N ILE A 46 21.97 -13.43 -2.21
CA ILE A 46 21.67 -14.65 -1.46
C ILE A 46 21.39 -15.83 -2.41
N GLY A 47 20.87 -15.53 -3.60
CA GLY A 47 20.41 -16.54 -4.55
C GLY A 47 19.06 -17.15 -4.12
N THR A 48 18.91 -18.46 -4.30
CA THR A 48 17.70 -19.16 -3.87
C THR A 48 17.72 -19.40 -2.36
N VAL A 49 16.76 -18.81 -1.65
CA VAL A 49 16.59 -19.04 -0.21
C VAL A 49 16.06 -20.47 0.00
N THR A 50 16.76 -21.26 0.78
CA THR A 50 16.41 -22.64 1.13
C THR A 50 16.52 -22.84 2.64
N ASP A 51 16.05 -23.97 3.15
CA ASP A 51 16.17 -24.33 4.57
C ASP A 51 17.64 -24.41 5.05
N LYS A 52 18.61 -24.43 4.12
CA LYS A 52 20.05 -24.45 4.40
C LYS A 52 20.69 -23.07 4.37
N THR A 53 19.93 -22.02 4.02
CA THR A 53 20.45 -20.64 3.96
C THR A 53 20.85 -20.18 5.36
N ALA A 54 22.13 -19.92 5.56
CA ALA A 54 22.69 -19.50 6.85
C ALA A 54 22.57 -17.99 7.03
N MET A 55 22.66 -17.52 8.29
CA MET A 55 22.64 -16.09 8.61
C MET A 55 23.80 -15.34 7.93
N GLY A 56 24.94 -16.01 7.71
CA GLY A 56 26.08 -15.44 6.99
C GLY A 56 25.77 -15.05 5.55
N ASP A 57 24.89 -15.80 4.87
CA ASP A 57 24.51 -15.55 3.48
C ASP A 57 23.58 -14.31 3.38
N VAL A 58 22.85 -14.01 4.45
CA VAL A 58 21.94 -12.87 4.54
C VAL A 58 22.66 -11.58 5.02
N ALA A 59 23.79 -11.73 5.72
CA ALA A 59 24.53 -10.63 6.33
C ALA A 59 24.87 -9.49 5.35
N PRO A 60 25.32 -9.71 4.11
CA PRO A 60 25.62 -8.64 3.15
C PRO A 60 24.43 -7.74 2.87
N LEU A 61 23.23 -8.33 2.73
CA LEU A 61 21.99 -7.57 2.51
C LEU A 61 21.65 -6.71 3.73
N LEU A 62 21.81 -7.25 4.95
CA LEU A 62 21.58 -6.51 6.19
C LEU A 62 22.58 -5.36 6.35
N PHE A 63 23.86 -5.55 5.99
CA PHE A 63 24.85 -4.49 6.02
C PHE A 63 24.53 -3.36 5.03
N ILE A 64 24.01 -3.67 3.84
CA ILE A 64 23.52 -2.66 2.89
C ILE A 64 22.35 -1.88 3.50
N ALA A 65 21.38 -2.56 4.08
CA ALA A 65 20.25 -1.92 4.75
C ALA A 65 20.70 -1.00 5.91
N MET A 66 21.63 -1.48 6.74
CA MET A 66 22.23 -0.68 7.82
C MET A 66 22.96 0.56 7.26
N GLY A 67 23.72 0.41 6.16
CA GLY A 67 24.40 1.50 5.50
C GLY A 67 23.43 2.58 4.99
N VAL A 68 22.33 2.18 4.34
CA VAL A 68 21.28 3.09 3.90
C VAL A 68 20.65 3.85 5.08
N LEU A 69 20.36 3.17 6.19
CA LEU A 69 19.82 3.79 7.40
C LEU A 69 20.83 4.76 8.05
N ALA A 70 22.12 4.41 8.06
CA ALA A 70 23.17 5.27 8.59
C ALA A 70 23.33 6.55 7.74
N VAL A 71 23.31 6.42 6.41
CA VAL A 71 23.33 7.57 5.50
C VAL A 71 22.10 8.45 5.69
N ALA A 72 20.91 7.87 5.79
CA ALA A 72 19.68 8.61 6.06
C ALA A 72 19.75 9.35 7.41
N PHE A 73 20.27 8.72 8.45
CA PHE A 73 20.47 9.33 9.76
C PHE A 73 21.41 10.54 9.68
N VAL A 74 22.56 10.39 8.99
CA VAL A 74 23.53 11.48 8.79
C VAL A 74 22.89 12.64 8.03
N ILE A 75 22.16 12.36 6.94
CA ILE A 75 21.47 13.40 6.17
C ILE A 75 20.50 14.19 7.07
N ILE A 76 19.67 13.48 7.86
CA ILE A 76 18.67 14.11 8.75
C ILE A 76 19.34 15.00 9.82
N LEU A 77 20.55 14.67 10.27
CA LEU A 77 21.29 15.50 11.24
C LEU A 77 21.68 16.88 10.67
N PHE A 78 21.89 16.98 9.35
CA PHE A 78 22.33 18.22 8.71
C PHE A 78 21.25 18.97 7.95
N VAL A 79 20.08 18.37 7.78
CA VAL A 79 18.95 18.98 7.08
C VAL A 79 18.01 19.62 8.09
N ASP A 80 17.83 20.94 7.95
CA ASP A 80 16.79 21.67 8.69
C ASP A 80 15.39 21.31 8.15
N ILE A 81 14.66 20.50 8.91
CA ILE A 81 13.30 20.10 8.55
C ILE A 81 12.33 21.17 9.09
N PRO A 82 11.58 21.90 8.24
CA PRO A 82 10.66 22.91 8.70
C PRO A 82 9.52 22.25 9.51
N GLU A 83 9.34 22.72 10.75
CA GLU A 83 8.32 22.25 11.67
C GLU A 83 7.25 23.34 11.90
N PRO A 84 6.30 23.51 10.98
CA PRO A 84 5.34 24.61 11.01
C PRO A 84 4.43 24.61 12.26
N HIS A 85 4.30 23.49 12.94
CA HIS A 85 3.46 23.35 14.13
C HIS A 85 4.17 23.66 15.45
N LEU A 86 5.50 23.60 15.55
CA LEU A 86 6.21 23.89 16.80
C LEU A 86 6.21 25.36 17.15
N LYS A 87 6.20 26.25 16.17
CA LYS A 87 6.14 27.71 16.40
C LYS A 87 4.84 28.16 17.09
N LYS A 88 3.78 27.34 17.08
CA LYS A 88 2.51 27.61 17.78
C LYS A 88 2.44 27.04 19.20
N LYS A 89 3.32 26.08 19.55
CA LYS A 89 3.27 25.39 20.85
C LYS A 89 3.89 26.17 22.02
N GLU A 90 4.71 27.17 21.77
CA GLU A 90 5.29 28.01 22.85
C GLU A 90 4.25 28.92 23.54
N ALA A 91 3.07 29.09 22.96
CA ALA A 91 1.99 29.92 23.53
C ALA A 91 0.89 29.12 24.27
N ALA A 92 0.94 27.79 24.27
CA ALA A 92 -0.12 26.96 24.87
C ALA A 92 0.29 26.39 26.23
N VAL A 93 0.28 27.24 27.23
CA VAL A 93 0.21 26.84 28.64
C VAL A 93 -1.24 26.46 28.97
N ALA A 94 -1.39 25.26 29.57
CA ALA A 94 -2.61 24.58 30.01
C ALA A 94 -3.28 23.67 28.97
N LYS A 95 -3.04 22.35 29.14
CA LYS A 95 -3.84 21.30 28.53
C LYS A 95 -5.29 21.34 29.07
N VAL A 96 -6.12 22.20 28.50
CA VAL A 96 -7.56 21.99 28.57
C VAL A 96 -7.84 20.70 27.82
N LYS A 97 -8.43 19.71 28.50
CA LYS A 97 -8.82 18.44 27.87
C LYS A 97 -9.80 18.78 26.75
N ASP A 98 -9.34 18.68 25.52
CA ASP A 98 -10.18 18.99 24.36
C ASP A 98 -11.39 18.06 24.35
N LYS A 99 -12.59 18.62 24.16
CA LYS A 99 -13.85 17.87 24.16
C LYS A 99 -13.93 16.92 22.96
N TYR A 100 -13.20 17.23 21.90
CA TYR A 100 -13.20 16.49 20.64
C TYR A 100 -11.86 15.81 20.38
N SER A 101 -11.88 14.79 19.53
CA SER A 101 -10.69 14.04 19.09
C SER A 101 -10.82 13.70 17.60
N ALA A 102 -9.78 13.13 17.00
CA ALA A 102 -9.84 12.64 15.61
C ALA A 102 -11.03 11.68 15.37
N TRP A 103 -11.40 10.89 16.38
CA TRP A 103 -12.54 9.97 16.32
C TRP A 103 -13.90 10.68 16.25
N SER A 104 -13.97 11.96 16.56
CA SER A 104 -15.20 12.74 16.46
C SER A 104 -15.58 13.06 15.01
N PHE A 105 -14.65 12.89 14.07
CA PHE A 105 -14.88 13.14 12.64
C PHE A 105 -15.26 11.86 11.91
N ARG A 106 -16.50 11.80 11.41
CA ARG A 106 -17.03 10.62 10.72
C ARG A 106 -16.19 10.21 9.51
N HIS A 107 -15.76 11.17 8.68
CA HIS A 107 -14.96 10.87 7.49
C HIS A 107 -13.58 10.30 7.85
N PHE A 108 -13.01 10.71 8.98
CA PHE A 108 -11.78 10.14 9.51
C PHE A 108 -11.99 8.70 9.97
N VAL A 109 -13.04 8.42 10.75
CA VAL A 109 -13.34 7.06 11.22
C VAL A 109 -13.54 6.09 10.06
N LEU A 110 -14.30 6.50 9.05
CA LEU A 110 -14.51 5.68 7.84
C LEU A 110 -13.21 5.52 7.03
N GLY A 111 -12.39 6.56 6.97
CA GLY A 111 -11.06 6.52 6.35
C GLY A 111 -10.09 5.61 7.10
N ALA A 112 -10.16 5.59 8.43
CA ALA A 112 -9.38 4.71 9.29
C ALA A 112 -9.69 3.22 9.02
N ILE A 113 -10.96 2.88 8.83
CA ILE A 113 -11.36 1.54 8.39
C ILE A 113 -10.87 1.27 6.95
N ALA A 114 -11.02 2.26 6.06
CA ALA A 114 -10.59 2.13 4.67
C ALA A 114 -9.08 1.85 4.55
N ILE A 115 -8.23 2.48 5.39
CA ILE A 115 -6.78 2.23 5.35
C ILE A 115 -6.43 0.83 5.83
N ALA A 116 -7.09 0.34 6.89
CA ALA A 116 -6.88 -1.03 7.37
C ALA A 116 -7.23 -2.06 6.28
N LEU A 117 -8.37 -1.88 5.62
CA LEU A 117 -8.79 -2.73 4.51
C LEU A 117 -7.85 -2.60 3.30
N TYR A 118 -7.44 -1.38 2.98
CA TYR A 118 -6.52 -1.13 1.86
C TYR A 118 -5.19 -1.86 2.03
N VAL A 119 -4.54 -1.75 3.21
CA VAL A 119 -3.26 -2.43 3.43
C VAL A 119 -3.43 -3.94 3.34
N GLY A 120 -4.56 -4.47 3.80
CA GLY A 120 -4.90 -5.87 3.64
C GLY A 120 -5.10 -6.29 2.19
N VAL A 121 -5.74 -5.45 1.38
CA VAL A 121 -5.89 -5.68 -0.08
C VAL A 121 -4.53 -5.61 -0.77
N GLU A 122 -3.72 -4.59 -0.46
CA GLU A 122 -2.39 -4.35 -1.03
C GLU A 122 -1.44 -5.55 -0.82
N THR A 123 -1.48 -6.15 0.36
CA THR A 123 -0.63 -7.30 0.71
C THR A 123 -1.28 -8.65 0.36
N GLY A 124 -2.59 -8.74 0.49
CA GLY A 124 -3.34 -9.97 0.27
C GLY A 124 -3.38 -10.41 -1.19
N ILE A 125 -3.61 -9.47 -2.13
CA ILE A 125 -3.66 -9.82 -3.56
C ILE A 125 -2.37 -10.47 -4.03
N PRO A 126 -1.17 -9.85 -3.93
CA PRO A 126 0.06 -10.46 -4.41
C PRO A 126 0.54 -11.62 -3.53
N GLY A 127 0.27 -11.59 -2.22
CA GLY A 127 0.65 -12.68 -1.32
C GLY A 127 -0.08 -13.98 -1.64
N THR A 128 -1.41 -13.93 -1.73
CA THR A 128 -2.23 -15.10 -2.09
C THR A 128 -1.99 -15.54 -3.54
N LEU A 129 -1.73 -14.59 -4.46
CA LEU A 129 -1.34 -14.90 -5.83
C LEU A 129 -0.04 -15.71 -5.88
N ASN A 130 0.97 -15.33 -5.10
CA ASN A 130 2.22 -16.07 -5.00
C ASN A 130 1.99 -17.48 -4.48
N LEU A 131 1.22 -17.65 -3.39
CA LEU A 131 0.87 -18.95 -2.84
C LEU A 131 0.11 -19.81 -3.85
N TRP A 132 -0.87 -19.23 -4.55
CA TRP A 132 -1.62 -19.95 -5.57
C TRP A 132 -0.73 -20.46 -6.71
N LEU A 133 0.06 -19.59 -7.33
CA LEU A 133 0.90 -19.98 -8.46
C LEU A 133 2.02 -20.95 -8.06
N SER A 134 2.47 -20.90 -6.80
CA SER A 134 3.47 -21.83 -6.25
C SER A 134 2.90 -23.21 -5.89
N ASP A 135 1.58 -23.33 -5.75
CA ASP A 135 0.93 -24.59 -5.36
C ASP A 135 1.18 -25.67 -6.43
N PRO A 136 1.72 -26.84 -6.06
CA PRO A 136 2.06 -27.89 -7.02
C PRO A 136 0.84 -28.53 -7.69
N VAL A 137 -0.34 -28.45 -7.08
CA VAL A 137 -1.57 -29.10 -7.57
C VAL A 137 -2.52 -28.10 -8.21
N LYS A 138 -2.73 -26.95 -7.55
CA LYS A 138 -3.72 -25.92 -7.96
C LYS A 138 -3.09 -24.76 -8.73
N GLY A 139 -1.77 -24.63 -8.70
CA GLY A 139 -1.01 -23.56 -9.33
C GLY A 139 -0.44 -23.93 -10.69
N LEU A 140 0.82 -23.54 -10.94
CA LEU A 140 1.48 -23.76 -12.22
C LEU A 140 1.87 -25.24 -12.45
N GLY A 141 1.99 -26.05 -11.40
CA GLY A 141 2.23 -27.50 -11.50
C GLY A 141 3.52 -27.90 -12.25
N ARG A 142 4.52 -27.02 -12.29
CA ARG A 142 5.79 -27.23 -13.01
C ARG A 142 7.00 -26.95 -12.12
N GLU A 143 8.14 -27.47 -12.51
CA GLU A 143 9.40 -27.20 -11.85
C GLU A 143 9.73 -25.70 -11.94
N GLY A 144 10.24 -25.09 -10.87
CA GLY A 144 10.49 -23.64 -10.82
C GLY A 144 9.25 -22.76 -10.62
N ALA A 145 8.06 -23.33 -10.40
CA ALA A 145 6.82 -22.57 -10.21
C ALA A 145 6.93 -21.50 -9.12
N ALA A 146 7.62 -21.78 -8.01
CA ALA A 146 7.81 -20.82 -6.93
C ALA A 146 8.61 -19.58 -7.35
N ALA A 147 9.64 -19.73 -8.17
CA ALA A 147 10.42 -18.61 -8.70
C ALA A 147 9.58 -17.73 -9.65
N VAL A 148 8.79 -18.39 -10.52
CA VAL A 148 7.86 -17.70 -11.42
C VAL A 148 6.78 -16.97 -10.63
N ALA A 149 6.19 -17.62 -9.63
CA ALA A 149 5.17 -17.02 -8.78
C ALA A 149 5.68 -15.76 -8.04
N GLY A 150 6.90 -15.86 -7.48
CA GLY A 150 7.59 -14.73 -6.87
C GLY A 150 7.83 -13.59 -7.85
N GLY A 151 8.27 -13.89 -9.07
CA GLY A 151 8.50 -12.94 -10.14
C GLY A 151 7.21 -12.22 -10.60
N VAL A 152 6.11 -12.97 -10.74
CA VAL A 152 4.79 -12.44 -11.08
C VAL A 152 4.27 -11.53 -9.95
N ALA A 153 4.41 -11.95 -8.70
CA ALA A 153 4.03 -11.13 -7.55
C ALA A 153 4.90 -9.86 -7.43
N ALA A 154 6.20 -9.94 -7.75
CA ALA A 154 7.08 -8.77 -7.79
C ALA A 154 6.64 -7.75 -8.86
N PHE A 155 6.09 -8.22 -9.98
CA PHE A 155 5.59 -7.35 -11.02
C PHE A 155 4.39 -6.51 -10.57
N TYR A 156 3.56 -7.00 -9.63
CA TYR A 156 2.52 -6.21 -8.96
C TYR A 156 3.11 -4.96 -8.28
N TRP A 157 4.23 -5.09 -7.57
CA TRP A 157 4.90 -3.97 -6.90
C TRP A 157 5.52 -2.99 -7.89
N LEU A 158 6.05 -3.48 -9.00
CA LEU A 158 6.54 -2.62 -10.09
C LEU A 158 5.39 -1.80 -10.71
N LEU A 159 4.25 -2.42 -10.96
CA LEU A 159 3.06 -1.69 -11.45
C LEU A 159 2.56 -0.68 -10.42
N MET A 160 2.68 -0.99 -9.14
CA MET A 160 2.36 -0.03 -8.08
C MET A 160 3.31 1.17 -8.09
N LEU A 161 4.62 0.97 -8.31
CA LEU A 161 5.57 2.07 -8.50
C LEU A 161 5.14 2.96 -9.68
N VAL A 162 4.87 2.37 -10.83
CA VAL A 162 4.43 3.08 -12.03
C VAL A 162 3.14 3.86 -11.76
N GLY A 163 2.16 3.23 -11.14
CA GLY A 163 0.89 3.86 -10.80
C GLY A 163 1.04 5.04 -9.83
N ARG A 164 1.94 4.96 -8.85
CA ARG A 164 2.26 6.08 -7.95
C ARG A 164 2.91 7.25 -8.66
N LEU A 165 3.82 6.98 -9.60
CA LEU A 165 4.43 8.02 -10.43
C LEU A 165 3.40 8.71 -11.31
N ILE A 166 2.52 7.94 -11.97
CA ILE A 166 1.41 8.49 -12.76
C ILE A 166 0.48 9.32 -11.88
N SER A 167 0.07 8.77 -10.72
CA SER A 167 -0.78 9.49 -9.77
C SER A 167 -0.14 10.79 -9.30
N SER A 168 1.15 10.79 -8.97
CA SER A 168 1.89 12.01 -8.62
C SER A 168 1.81 13.06 -9.72
N ALA A 169 2.01 12.66 -10.97
CA ALA A 169 1.98 13.58 -12.12
C ALA A 169 0.59 14.20 -12.37
N ILE A 170 -0.49 13.42 -12.15
CA ILE A 170 -1.86 13.88 -12.42
C ILE A 170 -2.56 14.49 -11.22
N SER A 171 -2.06 14.32 -9.99
CA SER A 171 -2.70 14.78 -8.74
C SER A 171 -2.90 16.30 -8.69
N GLY A 172 -2.11 17.07 -9.43
CA GLY A 172 -2.34 18.52 -9.57
C GLY A 172 -3.64 18.90 -10.31
N LYS A 173 -4.16 17.99 -11.16
CA LYS A 173 -5.34 18.21 -12.01
C LYS A 173 -6.54 17.35 -11.61
N VAL A 174 -6.30 16.17 -11.07
CA VAL A 174 -7.33 15.18 -10.71
C VAL A 174 -7.38 15.02 -9.20
N SER A 175 -8.56 15.18 -8.62
CA SER A 175 -8.74 15.09 -7.16
C SER A 175 -8.45 13.68 -6.63
N SER A 176 -7.96 13.60 -5.39
CA SER A 176 -7.73 12.33 -4.68
C SER A 176 -8.99 11.46 -4.65
N LYS A 177 -10.16 12.09 -4.49
CA LYS A 177 -11.45 11.41 -4.52
C LYS A 177 -11.71 10.71 -5.85
N THR A 178 -11.50 11.41 -6.97
CA THR A 178 -11.71 10.87 -8.32
C THR A 178 -10.75 9.71 -8.59
N GLN A 179 -9.46 9.90 -8.30
CA GLN A 179 -8.45 8.85 -8.47
C GLN A 179 -8.82 7.59 -7.67
N LEU A 180 -9.14 7.77 -6.37
CA LEU A 180 -9.52 6.66 -5.48
C LEU A 180 -10.75 5.91 -6.01
N THR A 181 -11.80 6.63 -6.40
CA THR A 181 -13.08 6.03 -6.85
C THR A 181 -12.90 5.26 -8.15
N VAL A 182 -12.21 5.84 -9.14
CA VAL A 182 -11.98 5.19 -10.44
C VAL A 182 -11.11 3.94 -10.25
N CYS A 183 -9.99 4.07 -9.54
CA CYS A 183 -9.08 2.94 -9.34
C CYS A 183 -9.72 1.82 -8.50
N ALA A 184 -10.53 2.14 -7.49
CA ALA A 184 -11.27 1.13 -6.73
C ALA A 184 -12.29 0.40 -7.61
N GLY A 185 -13.03 1.11 -8.46
CA GLY A 185 -13.97 0.51 -9.41
C GLY A 185 -13.28 -0.41 -10.42
N VAL A 186 -12.16 0.03 -11.00
CA VAL A 186 -11.38 -0.81 -11.95
C VAL A 186 -10.79 -2.04 -11.26
N ALA A 187 -10.26 -1.88 -10.05
CA ALA A 187 -9.73 -3.01 -9.27
C ALA A 187 -10.82 -4.05 -8.96
N ILE A 188 -12.04 -3.61 -8.61
CA ILE A 188 -13.19 -4.50 -8.41
C ILE A 188 -13.47 -5.30 -9.69
N CYS A 189 -13.49 -4.64 -10.85
CA CYS A 189 -13.69 -5.32 -12.14
C CYS A 189 -12.58 -6.37 -12.39
N PHE A 190 -11.31 -6.04 -12.16
CA PHE A 190 -10.21 -6.98 -12.35
C PHE A 190 -10.31 -8.18 -11.40
N VAL A 191 -10.63 -7.96 -10.13
CA VAL A 191 -10.77 -9.05 -9.15
C VAL A 191 -11.97 -9.94 -9.52
N LEU A 192 -13.13 -9.36 -9.87
CA LEU A 192 -14.29 -10.12 -10.30
C LEU A 192 -13.99 -10.96 -11.54
N LEU A 193 -13.38 -10.37 -12.56
CA LEU A 193 -12.99 -11.11 -13.76
C LEU A 193 -12.00 -12.24 -13.41
N ALA A 194 -11.01 -11.98 -12.52
CA ALA A 194 -10.06 -12.99 -12.10
C ALA A 194 -10.72 -14.16 -11.35
N MET A 195 -11.77 -13.91 -10.57
CA MET A 195 -12.51 -14.95 -9.85
C MET A 195 -13.33 -15.87 -10.75
N PHE A 196 -13.85 -15.34 -11.86
CA PHE A 196 -14.74 -16.09 -12.76
C PHE A 196 -14.04 -16.68 -13.99
N LEU A 197 -12.83 -16.19 -14.34
CA LEU A 197 -12.08 -16.71 -15.47
C LEU A 197 -11.50 -18.09 -15.17
N PRO A 198 -11.69 -19.08 -16.06
CA PRO A 198 -11.06 -20.39 -15.92
C PRO A 198 -9.53 -20.28 -15.97
N SER A 199 -8.84 -21.03 -15.13
CA SER A 199 -7.37 -21.08 -15.12
C SER A 199 -6.77 -21.70 -16.40
N SER A 200 -7.60 -22.34 -17.24
CA SER A 200 -7.19 -22.83 -18.55
C SER A 200 -6.89 -21.73 -19.57
N VAL A 201 -7.45 -20.51 -19.38
CA VAL A 201 -7.15 -19.36 -20.24
C VAL A 201 -5.83 -18.75 -19.76
N GLN A 202 -4.82 -18.82 -20.62
CA GLN A 202 -3.46 -18.42 -20.30
C GLN A 202 -3.02 -17.19 -21.09
N ALA A 203 -2.13 -16.40 -20.49
CA ALA A 203 -1.46 -15.25 -21.11
C ALA A 203 -0.01 -15.19 -20.71
N SER A 204 0.80 -14.53 -21.54
CA SER A 204 2.20 -14.24 -21.20
C SER A 204 2.26 -13.04 -20.28
N CYS A 205 2.83 -13.22 -19.11
CA CYS A 205 3.06 -12.18 -18.11
C CYS A 205 4.56 -11.96 -17.91
N PRO A 206 5.05 -10.73 -17.89
CA PRO A 206 6.45 -10.48 -17.52
C PRO A 206 6.68 -10.90 -16.08
N ALA A 207 7.74 -11.63 -15.86
CA ALA A 207 8.19 -12.06 -14.54
C ALA A 207 9.71 -11.96 -14.45
N TYR A 208 10.21 -11.69 -13.26
CA TYR A 208 11.63 -11.79 -12.96
C TYR A 208 11.88 -13.09 -12.24
N ALA A 209 12.43 -14.07 -12.93
CA ALA A 209 12.74 -15.39 -12.38
C ALA A 209 14.15 -15.82 -12.78
N ASN A 210 14.83 -16.55 -11.91
CA ASN A 210 16.17 -17.11 -12.16
C ASN A 210 17.23 -16.05 -12.62
N GLY A 211 17.13 -14.82 -12.12
CA GLY A 211 18.10 -13.76 -12.43
C GLY A 211 17.86 -13.03 -13.75
N ALA A 212 16.77 -13.31 -14.47
CA ALA A 212 16.45 -12.68 -15.74
C ALA A 212 14.96 -12.31 -15.83
N PHE A 213 14.66 -11.29 -16.65
CA PHE A 213 13.31 -11.00 -17.07
C PHE A 213 12.91 -11.97 -18.17
N SER A 214 11.80 -12.67 -17.98
CA SER A 214 11.21 -13.60 -18.93
C SER A 214 9.72 -13.36 -19.08
N MET A 215 9.16 -13.81 -20.20
CA MET A 215 7.72 -13.86 -20.40
C MET A 215 7.23 -15.25 -19.99
N GLU A 216 6.54 -15.30 -18.87
CA GLU A 216 6.03 -16.53 -18.30
C GLU A 216 4.55 -16.73 -18.64
N VAL A 217 4.21 -17.96 -19.00
CA VAL A 217 2.81 -18.32 -19.26
C VAL A 217 2.11 -18.58 -17.95
N VAL A 218 1.11 -17.75 -17.65
CA VAL A 218 0.30 -17.82 -16.42
C VAL A 218 -1.19 -17.72 -16.76
N PRO A 219 -2.11 -18.13 -15.87
CA PRO A 219 -3.53 -17.89 -16.05
C PRO A 219 -3.83 -16.38 -16.23
N VAL A 220 -4.76 -16.05 -17.12
CA VAL A 220 -5.19 -14.64 -17.33
C VAL A 220 -5.71 -14.03 -16.03
N SER A 221 -6.35 -14.82 -15.17
CA SER A 221 -6.77 -14.40 -13.83
C SER A 221 -5.60 -13.90 -12.98
N ALA A 222 -4.45 -14.56 -13.02
CA ALA A 222 -3.24 -14.11 -12.35
C ALA A 222 -2.73 -12.75 -12.91
N PHE A 223 -2.75 -12.59 -14.23
CA PHE A 223 -2.36 -11.33 -14.86
C PHE A 223 -3.28 -10.17 -14.46
N LEU A 224 -4.61 -10.39 -14.41
CA LEU A 224 -5.57 -9.39 -13.94
C LEU A 224 -5.33 -8.97 -12.49
N LEU A 225 -4.97 -9.93 -11.62
CA LEU A 225 -4.62 -9.65 -10.22
C LEU A 225 -3.33 -8.82 -10.12
N VAL A 226 -2.35 -9.06 -10.98
CA VAL A 226 -1.14 -8.24 -11.09
C VAL A 226 -1.47 -6.81 -11.51
N LEU A 227 -2.38 -6.62 -12.47
CA LEU A 227 -2.83 -5.29 -12.89
C LEU A 227 -3.50 -4.49 -11.77
N CYS A 228 -4.05 -5.15 -10.74
CA CYS A 228 -4.55 -4.46 -9.55
C CYS A 228 -3.48 -3.60 -8.86
N GLY A 229 -2.18 -3.90 -9.05
CA GLY A 229 -1.08 -3.09 -8.54
C GLY A 229 -1.13 -1.62 -9.01
N LEU A 230 -1.52 -1.38 -10.28
CA LEU A 230 -1.76 -0.02 -10.77
C LEU A 230 -2.90 0.68 -10.02
N CYS A 231 -3.97 -0.06 -9.72
CA CYS A 231 -5.14 0.50 -9.08
C CYS A 231 -4.90 0.78 -7.60
N THR A 232 -4.26 -0.16 -6.89
CA THR A 232 -3.96 -0.01 -5.45
C THR A 232 -2.93 1.08 -5.19
N SER A 233 -2.11 1.43 -6.17
CA SER A 233 -1.04 2.43 -6.06
C SER A 233 -1.49 3.79 -5.54
N VAL A 234 -2.68 4.25 -5.92
CA VAL A 234 -3.21 5.58 -5.57
C VAL A 234 -3.95 5.59 -4.23
N MET A 235 -4.30 4.42 -3.70
CA MET A 235 -5.28 4.31 -2.61
C MET A 235 -4.72 4.80 -1.28
N TRP A 236 -3.46 4.49 -0.95
CA TRP A 236 -2.85 4.96 0.29
C TRP A 236 -2.94 6.49 0.43
N GLY A 237 -2.33 7.20 -0.52
CA GLY A 237 -2.30 8.66 -0.49
C GLY A 237 -3.70 9.27 -0.61
N GLY A 238 -4.56 8.68 -1.46
CA GLY A 238 -5.93 9.11 -1.63
C GLY A 238 -6.75 9.00 -0.35
N ILE A 239 -6.73 7.84 0.32
CA ILE A 239 -7.46 7.63 1.59
C ILE A 239 -6.90 8.54 2.68
N PHE A 240 -5.57 8.60 2.83
CA PHE A 240 -4.93 9.43 3.85
C PHE A 240 -5.31 10.91 3.67
N ASN A 241 -5.12 11.45 2.46
CA ASN A 241 -5.41 12.84 2.17
C ASN A 241 -6.88 13.21 2.45
N LEU A 242 -7.83 12.37 2.02
CA LEU A 242 -9.25 12.58 2.25
C LEU A 242 -9.65 12.46 3.73
N ALA A 243 -8.98 11.59 4.48
CA ALA A 243 -9.31 11.35 5.87
C ALA A 243 -8.78 12.42 6.82
N VAL A 244 -7.65 13.07 6.49
CA VAL A 244 -7.09 14.15 7.30
C VAL A 244 -7.58 15.52 6.88
N GLU A 245 -8.34 15.61 5.79
CA GLU A 245 -8.88 16.87 5.28
C GLU A 245 -9.79 17.55 6.30
N GLY A 246 -9.46 18.79 6.69
CA GLY A 246 -10.26 19.57 7.63
C GLY A 246 -10.16 19.14 9.10
N LEU A 247 -9.16 18.34 9.50
CA LEU A 247 -8.95 17.96 10.90
C LEU A 247 -8.15 19.00 11.71
N GLY A 248 -7.44 19.92 11.04
CA GLY A 248 -6.66 20.97 11.72
C GLY A 248 -5.73 20.40 12.79
N LYS A 249 -5.87 20.86 14.03
CA LYS A 249 -5.06 20.43 15.19
C LYS A 249 -5.11 18.94 15.51
N TYR A 250 -6.13 18.22 15.05
CA TYR A 250 -6.26 16.77 15.28
C TYR A 250 -5.50 15.92 14.26
N THR A 251 -4.90 16.53 13.22
CA THR A 251 -4.22 15.78 12.12
C THR A 251 -3.06 14.94 12.62
N ALA A 252 -2.28 15.41 13.60
CA ALA A 252 -1.16 14.67 14.15
C ALA A 252 -1.62 13.38 14.87
N ALA A 253 -2.66 13.47 15.70
CA ALA A 253 -3.25 12.31 16.37
C ALA A 253 -3.90 11.35 15.36
N ALA A 254 -4.61 11.89 14.37
CA ALA A 254 -5.20 11.12 13.29
C ALA A 254 -4.16 10.29 12.53
N SER A 255 -3.01 10.89 12.20
CA SER A 255 -1.91 10.21 11.51
C SER A 255 -1.33 9.06 12.32
N GLY A 256 -1.20 9.24 13.64
CA GLY A 256 -0.79 8.16 14.55
C GLY A 256 -1.77 6.97 14.52
N ILE A 257 -3.07 7.26 14.58
CA ILE A 257 -4.12 6.23 14.50
C ILE A 257 -4.07 5.49 13.15
N PHE A 258 -3.88 6.22 12.04
CA PHE A 258 -3.72 5.61 10.72
C PHE A 258 -2.58 4.59 10.69
N MET A 259 -1.42 4.93 11.27
CA MET A 259 -0.29 4.03 11.30
C MET A 259 -0.53 2.79 12.17
N MET A 260 -1.34 2.89 13.22
CA MET A 260 -1.76 1.71 13.98
C MET A 260 -2.63 0.76 13.14
N LEU A 261 -3.47 1.30 12.26
CA LEU A 261 -4.40 0.52 11.45
C LEU A 261 -3.75 -0.20 10.26
N VAL A 262 -2.47 0.04 9.99
CA VAL A 262 -1.66 -0.76 9.04
C VAL A 262 -1.64 -2.25 9.38
N PHE A 263 -1.97 -2.63 10.63
CA PHE A 263 -2.10 -4.04 11.03
C PHE A 263 -3.10 -4.84 10.16
N GLY A 264 -4.01 -4.16 9.46
CA GLY A 264 -4.90 -4.78 8.46
C GLY A 264 -4.16 -5.60 7.40
N GLY A 265 -2.89 -5.19 7.10
CA GLY A 265 -1.99 -5.93 6.20
C GLY A 265 -1.56 -7.32 6.70
N GLY A 266 -1.70 -7.60 7.99
CA GLY A 266 -1.52 -8.95 8.53
C GLY A 266 -2.84 -9.72 8.68
N VAL A 267 -3.90 -9.02 9.06
CA VAL A 267 -5.20 -9.67 9.37
C VAL A 267 -5.95 -10.12 8.11
N LEU A 268 -6.07 -9.25 7.10
CA LEU A 268 -6.84 -9.61 5.90
C LEU A 268 -6.22 -10.76 5.10
N PRO A 269 -4.89 -10.80 4.85
CA PRO A 269 -4.27 -11.93 4.17
C PRO A 269 -4.45 -13.24 4.95
N LEU A 270 -4.42 -13.20 6.28
CA LEU A 270 -4.68 -14.37 7.11
C LEU A 270 -6.11 -14.91 6.88
N ILE A 271 -7.11 -14.00 6.89
CA ILE A 271 -8.50 -14.36 6.59
C ILE A 271 -8.61 -14.88 5.15
N GLN A 272 -8.00 -14.20 4.19
CA GLN A 272 -8.01 -14.58 2.77
C GLN A 272 -7.44 -15.97 2.55
N ASN A 273 -6.29 -16.26 3.15
CA ASN A 273 -5.66 -17.58 3.02
C ASN A 273 -6.45 -18.67 3.74
N GLY A 274 -7.07 -18.37 4.90
CA GLY A 274 -8.01 -19.28 5.55
C GLY A 274 -9.23 -19.62 4.65
N VAL A 275 -9.74 -18.64 3.89
CA VAL A 275 -10.78 -18.92 2.89
C VAL A 275 -10.22 -19.72 1.72
N ALA A 276 -8.96 -19.49 1.29
CA ALA A 276 -8.32 -20.26 0.23
C ALA A 276 -8.16 -21.73 0.60
N ASP A 277 -7.85 -22.04 1.86
CA ASP A 277 -7.72 -23.42 2.36
C ASP A 277 -9.05 -24.17 2.31
N ILE A 278 -10.16 -23.49 2.63
CA ILE A 278 -11.50 -24.07 2.72
C ILE A 278 -12.18 -24.13 1.35
N ALA A 279 -12.16 -23.02 0.61
CA ALA A 279 -12.97 -22.82 -0.60
C ALA A 279 -12.16 -22.68 -1.89
N GLY A 280 -10.83 -22.67 -1.80
CA GLY A 280 -9.92 -22.51 -2.93
C GLY A 280 -9.51 -21.07 -3.23
N PHE A 281 -8.40 -20.91 -3.97
CA PHE A 281 -7.78 -19.62 -4.22
C PHE A 281 -8.69 -18.61 -4.92
N ALA A 282 -9.46 -19.02 -5.94
CA ALA A 282 -10.33 -18.11 -6.67
C ALA A 282 -11.39 -17.48 -5.76
N ILE A 283 -12.03 -18.28 -4.89
CA ILE A 283 -13.07 -17.80 -3.97
C ILE A 283 -12.47 -16.91 -2.88
N SER A 284 -11.23 -17.13 -2.47
CA SER A 284 -10.57 -16.34 -1.43
C SER A 284 -10.47 -14.84 -1.78
N TYR A 285 -10.49 -14.51 -3.07
CA TYR A 285 -10.48 -13.11 -3.53
C TYR A 285 -11.76 -12.33 -3.21
N ILE A 286 -12.78 -12.99 -2.65
CA ILE A 286 -13.95 -12.29 -2.06
C ILE A 286 -13.53 -11.37 -0.89
N VAL A 287 -12.45 -11.71 -0.18
CA VAL A 287 -11.94 -10.91 0.94
C VAL A 287 -11.39 -9.56 0.46
N PRO A 288 -10.40 -9.49 -0.46
CA PRO A 288 -9.97 -8.21 -1.03
C PRO A 288 -11.08 -7.51 -1.82
N LEU A 289 -12.01 -8.24 -2.45
CA LEU A 289 -13.16 -7.65 -3.13
C LEU A 289 -14.06 -6.86 -2.15
N ALA A 290 -14.36 -7.42 -0.99
CA ALA A 290 -15.11 -6.73 0.06
C ALA A 290 -14.37 -5.48 0.56
N GLY A 291 -13.04 -5.56 0.73
CA GLY A 291 -12.19 -4.42 1.05
C GLY A 291 -12.26 -3.32 -0.01
N LEU A 292 -12.14 -3.68 -1.28
CA LEU A 292 -12.24 -2.74 -2.41
C LEU A 292 -13.63 -2.11 -2.51
N ALA A 293 -14.70 -2.87 -2.28
CA ALA A 293 -16.07 -2.35 -2.25
C ALA A 293 -16.25 -1.30 -1.14
N TYR A 294 -15.68 -1.55 0.04
CA TYR A 294 -15.67 -0.56 1.11
C TYR A 294 -14.86 0.69 0.74
N ILE A 295 -13.70 0.55 0.11
CA ILE A 295 -12.87 1.67 -0.35
C ILE A 295 -13.63 2.51 -1.39
N LEU A 296 -14.35 1.86 -2.31
CA LEU A 296 -15.20 2.53 -3.27
C LEU A 296 -16.32 3.33 -2.57
N PHE A 297 -17.02 2.71 -1.62
CA PHE A 297 -18.00 3.40 -0.77
C PHE A 297 -17.40 4.61 -0.05
N TYR A 298 -16.20 4.44 0.52
CA TYR A 298 -15.48 5.54 1.17
C TYR A 298 -15.19 6.69 0.19
N GLY A 299 -14.67 6.40 -0.99
CA GLY A 299 -14.37 7.39 -2.03
C GLY A 299 -15.62 8.12 -2.53
N LEU A 300 -16.76 7.44 -2.67
CA LEU A 300 -18.01 8.03 -3.16
C LEU A 300 -18.68 8.90 -2.10
N ILE A 301 -18.84 8.38 -0.88
CA ILE A 301 -19.73 8.92 0.14
C ILE A 301 -18.99 9.18 1.47
N GLY A 302 -18.19 8.20 1.92
CA GLY A 302 -17.61 8.19 3.26
C GLY A 302 -16.59 9.29 3.54
N CYS A 303 -15.90 9.77 2.52
CA CYS A 303 -14.88 10.80 2.63
C CYS A 303 -15.42 12.22 2.88
N LYS A 304 -16.74 12.41 2.79
CA LYS A 304 -17.34 13.74 2.98
C LYS A 304 -17.28 14.18 4.45
N ASN A 305 -16.63 15.31 4.72
CA ASN A 305 -16.64 15.90 6.05
C ASN A 305 -18.03 16.50 6.35
N VAL A 306 -18.72 15.89 7.32
CA VAL A 306 -20.05 16.32 7.80
C VAL A 306 -19.97 17.01 9.16
N ASN A 307 -18.82 16.97 9.84
CA ASN A 307 -18.62 17.50 11.18
C ASN A 307 -17.94 18.88 11.14
N LYS A 308 -18.56 19.83 10.43
CA LYS A 308 -18.00 21.18 10.23
C LYS A 308 -18.09 22.08 11.47
N ASP A 309 -18.92 21.69 12.44
CA ASP A 309 -19.16 22.44 13.68
C ASP A 309 -18.07 22.21 14.74
N ILE A 310 -17.15 21.26 14.51
CA ILE A 310 -16.06 20.99 15.43
C ILE A 310 -14.94 22.02 15.21
N PRO A 311 -14.51 22.76 16.26
CA PRO A 311 -13.42 23.72 16.13
C PRO A 311 -12.10 23.01 15.84
N VAL A 312 -11.47 23.36 14.73
CA VAL A 312 -10.22 22.74 14.24
C VAL A 312 -9.01 23.68 14.36
N GLU A 313 -9.26 24.94 14.68
CA GLU A 313 -8.22 25.94 14.97
C GLU A 313 -7.82 25.86 16.45
N ASP A 314 -6.56 26.21 16.74
CA ASP A 314 -6.01 26.27 18.11
C ASP A 314 -6.55 27.46 18.88
#